data_d2e058138cbb7cff09bc160da6067157
#
_entry.id   d2e058138cbb7cff09bc160da6067157
#
_cell.length_a   1.000
_cell.length_b   1.000
_cell.length_c   1.000
_cell.angle_alpha   90.00
_cell.angle_beta   90.00
_cell.angle_gamma   90.00
#
_symmetry.space_group_name_H-M   'P 1'
#
loop_
_entity.id
_entity.type
_entity.pdbx_description
1 polymer ?
#
loop_
_entity_poly.entity_id
_entity_poly.type
_entity_poly.pdbx_seq_one_letter_code
_entity_poly.pdbx_strand_id
1 'polypeptide(L)'
;KWKRKYPFTYKKSNNMKTQQVIESINNYLLQKKINDYYISTGVGNHQMMASQFIKWKYPKSFLTSGSLGTMGVGLPYAIGAQIANPDKLVVDIDGDSSFLMTMSDMKTMVENDLPVKIAIMNDSRQMMVNIWERLFFEERYTATINKRNPHFKEVAEGFGIKGFRCSDAKNLEETTREFLEYPGPALCEFIVEPEICLPLVGPGKALDEMIMFDEYHNEKKDIFNSNNISNFF
;
A
#
# COMPACT_ATOMS: atom_id res chain seq x y z
N LYS A 1 24.86 2.45 -1.66
CA LYS A 1 25.58 1.51 -2.55
C LYS A 1 24.77 0.24 -2.79
N TRP A 2 24.29 -0.45 -1.74
CA TRP A 2 23.49 -1.70 -1.85
C TRP A 2 22.21 -1.54 -2.64
N LYS A 3 21.34 -0.56 -2.33
CA LYS A 3 20.09 -0.29 -3.06
C LYS A 3 20.28 0.00 -4.56
N ARG A 4 21.48 0.44 -4.99
CA ARG A 4 21.79 0.63 -6.42
C ARG A 4 22.20 -0.68 -7.09
N LYS A 5 22.86 -1.58 -6.34
CA LYS A 5 23.33 -2.86 -6.86
C LYS A 5 22.22 -3.91 -6.88
N TYR A 6 21.35 -3.86 -5.87
CA TYR A 6 20.24 -4.80 -5.66
C TYR A 6 18.97 -3.99 -5.40
N PRO A 7 18.36 -3.38 -6.43
CA PRO A 7 17.10 -2.65 -6.28
C PRO A 7 15.97 -3.64 -5.98
N PHE A 8 15.00 -3.20 -5.20
CA PHE A 8 13.72 -3.91 -5.14
C PHE A 8 13.06 -3.87 -6.51
N THR A 9 12.50 -5.00 -6.92
CA THR A 9 11.87 -5.16 -8.23
C THR A 9 10.50 -5.80 -8.09
N TYR A 10 9.67 -5.61 -9.10
CA TYR A 10 8.40 -6.29 -9.26
C TYR A 10 8.10 -6.46 -10.75
N LYS A 11 7.28 -7.45 -11.08
CA LYS A 11 6.89 -7.70 -12.47
C LYS A 11 5.73 -6.79 -12.85
N LYS A 12 5.93 -5.93 -13.84
CA LYS A 12 4.84 -5.14 -14.42
C LYS A 12 3.83 -6.04 -15.11
N SER A 13 2.56 -5.71 -15.01
CA SER A 13 1.44 -6.35 -15.68
C SER A 13 0.55 -5.30 -16.34
N ASN A 14 -0.54 -5.73 -16.98
CA ASN A 14 -1.54 -4.81 -17.51
C ASN A 14 -2.36 -4.12 -16.42
N ASN A 15 -2.42 -4.74 -15.25
CA ASN A 15 -3.13 -4.20 -14.09
C ASN A 15 -2.20 -3.34 -13.24
N MET A 16 -2.77 -2.38 -12.56
CA MET A 16 -2.03 -1.51 -11.64
C MET A 16 -1.59 -2.29 -10.40
N LYS A 17 -0.37 -2.05 -9.93
CA LYS A 17 0.20 -2.65 -8.72
C LYS A 17 0.41 -1.62 -7.63
N THR A 18 0.34 -2.06 -6.39
CA THR A 18 0.65 -1.22 -5.21
C THR A 18 2.01 -0.54 -5.32
N GLN A 19 3.03 -1.24 -5.84
CA GLN A 19 4.37 -0.67 -6.04
C GLN A 19 4.35 0.50 -7.03
N GLN A 20 3.57 0.41 -8.12
CA GLN A 20 3.44 1.49 -9.11
C GLN A 20 2.80 2.74 -8.50
N VAL A 21 1.77 2.57 -7.66
CA VAL A 21 1.13 3.68 -6.95
C VAL A 21 2.11 4.36 -6.01
N ILE A 22 2.84 3.57 -5.21
CA ILE A 22 3.85 4.08 -4.28
C ILE A 22 4.98 4.80 -5.02
N GLU A 23 5.44 4.26 -6.16
CA GLU A 23 6.43 4.92 -7.01
C GLU A 23 5.90 6.24 -7.60
N SER A 24 4.63 6.29 -8.01
CA SER A 24 3.99 7.53 -8.50
C SER A 24 3.99 8.61 -7.42
N ILE A 25 3.57 8.27 -6.19
CA ILE A 25 3.63 9.18 -5.04
C ILE A 25 5.07 9.64 -4.78
N ASN A 26 6.03 8.69 -4.75
CA ASN A 26 7.44 9.01 -4.55
C ASN A 26 8.01 9.92 -5.64
N ASN A 27 7.66 9.67 -6.91
CA ASN A 27 8.09 10.48 -8.05
C ASN A 27 7.53 11.90 -7.97
N TYR A 28 6.27 12.06 -7.58
CA TYR A 28 5.68 13.36 -7.31
C TYR A 28 6.47 14.14 -6.26
N LEU A 29 6.77 13.52 -5.10
CA LEU A 29 7.56 14.14 -4.03
C LEU A 29 8.94 14.59 -4.53
N LEU A 30 9.59 13.77 -5.36
CA LEU A 30 10.90 14.06 -5.92
C LEU A 30 10.87 15.20 -6.95
N GLN A 31 9.92 15.17 -7.88
CA GLN A 31 9.77 16.16 -8.95
C GLN A 31 9.43 17.55 -8.39
N LYS A 32 8.52 17.60 -7.44
CA LYS A 32 8.13 18.86 -6.75
C LYS A 32 9.18 19.29 -5.71
N LYS A 33 10.25 18.51 -5.50
CA LYS A 33 11.30 18.77 -4.50
C LYS A 33 10.73 18.95 -3.09
N ILE A 34 9.63 18.26 -2.79
CA ILE A 34 9.06 18.25 -1.45
C ILE A 34 10.00 17.46 -0.55
N ASN A 35 10.66 18.17 0.32
CA ASN A 35 11.72 17.62 1.16
C ASN A 35 11.26 17.38 2.59
N ASP A 36 10.11 17.89 2.97
CA ASP A 36 9.59 17.83 4.32
C ASP A 36 8.14 17.36 4.24
N TYR A 37 7.96 16.07 4.41
CA TYR A 37 6.69 15.37 4.33
C TYR A 37 6.63 14.26 5.36
N TYR A 38 5.44 13.81 5.69
CA TYR A 38 5.21 12.64 6.50
C TYR A 38 4.38 11.61 5.74
N ILE A 39 4.77 10.35 5.84
CA ILE A 39 4.00 9.22 5.33
C ILE A 39 3.66 8.33 6.50
N SER A 40 2.36 8.18 6.77
CA SER A 40 1.85 7.12 7.63
C SER A 40 1.49 5.90 6.80
N THR A 41 1.42 4.76 7.46
CA THR A 41 0.86 3.55 6.86
C THR A 41 -0.02 2.82 7.86
N GLY A 42 -1.11 2.25 7.36
CA GLY A 42 -1.73 1.10 8.02
C GLY A 42 -0.79 -0.10 8.02
N VAL A 43 -1.30 -1.25 8.38
CA VAL A 43 -0.51 -2.49 8.43
C VAL A 43 -1.00 -3.48 7.40
N GLY A 44 -0.05 -3.97 6.60
CA GLY A 44 -0.27 -4.92 5.53
C GLY A 44 0.83 -4.88 4.47
N ASN A 45 0.52 -5.42 3.33
CA ASN A 45 1.41 -5.49 2.18
C ASN A 45 1.89 -4.10 1.72
N HIS A 46 0.96 -3.14 1.68
CA HIS A 46 1.22 -1.75 1.34
C HIS A 46 2.26 -1.10 2.27
N GLN A 47 2.27 -1.44 3.57
CA GLN A 47 3.26 -0.98 4.54
C GLN A 47 4.68 -1.40 4.16
N MET A 48 4.86 -2.69 3.84
CA MET A 48 6.15 -3.23 3.43
C MET A 48 6.60 -2.60 2.11
N MET A 49 5.71 -2.49 1.14
CA MET A 49 6.01 -1.88 -0.16
C MET A 49 6.33 -0.39 -0.02
N ALA A 50 5.65 0.36 0.86
CA ALA A 50 5.99 1.75 1.14
C ALA A 50 7.42 1.87 1.69
N SER A 51 7.81 0.99 2.62
CA SER A 51 9.18 0.99 3.15
C SER A 51 10.25 0.68 2.10
N GLN A 52 9.91 -0.14 1.10
CA GLN A 52 10.82 -0.55 0.02
C GLN A 52 10.95 0.51 -1.08
N PHE A 53 9.84 1.07 -1.56
CA PHE A 53 9.79 1.88 -2.79
C PHE A 53 9.80 3.40 -2.56
N ILE A 54 9.51 3.90 -1.35
CA ILE A 54 9.72 5.32 -1.03
C ILE A 54 11.22 5.59 -0.82
N LYS A 55 11.70 6.68 -1.39
CA LYS A 55 13.07 7.16 -1.17
C LYS A 55 13.12 8.04 0.08
N TRP A 56 13.20 7.39 1.23
CA TRP A 56 13.28 8.06 2.52
C TRP A 56 14.50 8.99 2.60
N LYS A 57 14.26 10.27 2.84
CA LYS A 57 15.31 11.30 2.92
C LYS A 57 15.46 11.86 4.33
N TYR A 58 14.40 11.83 5.11
CA TYR A 58 14.36 12.44 6.43
C TYR A 58 14.08 11.41 7.51
N PRO A 59 14.82 11.45 8.63
CA PRO A 59 14.47 10.65 9.78
C PRO A 59 13.11 11.08 10.34
N LYS A 60 12.38 10.12 10.93
CA LYS A 60 11.04 10.34 11.53
C LYS A 60 9.93 10.76 10.55
N SER A 61 10.14 10.66 9.23
CA SER A 61 9.09 10.94 8.24
C SER A 61 8.21 9.72 7.91
N PHE A 62 8.56 8.54 8.41
CA PHE A 62 7.81 7.30 8.25
C PHE A 62 7.15 6.91 9.56
N LEU A 63 5.81 6.97 9.60
CA LEU A 63 4.99 6.70 10.76
C LEU A 63 4.27 5.37 10.56
N THR A 64 4.72 4.34 11.24
CA THR A 64 4.22 2.99 11.00
C THR A 64 4.30 2.11 12.24
N SER A 65 3.37 1.17 12.39
CA SER A 65 3.40 0.15 13.44
C SER A 65 4.26 -1.04 12.99
N GLY A 66 5.58 -0.86 13.02
CA GLY A 66 6.54 -1.86 12.53
C GLY A 66 6.81 -3.03 13.47
N SER A 67 6.49 -2.89 14.74
CA SER A 67 6.73 -3.92 15.76
C SER A 67 5.44 -4.71 16.08
N LEU A 68 4.42 -4.03 16.59
CA LEU A 68 3.16 -4.68 16.99
C LEU A 68 2.26 -5.00 15.78
N GLY A 69 2.39 -4.26 14.69
CA GLY A 69 1.60 -4.51 13.48
C GLY A 69 0.12 -4.19 13.65
N THR A 70 -0.21 -3.07 14.26
CA THR A 70 -1.60 -2.66 14.52
C THR A 70 -2.26 -2.16 13.24
N MET A 71 -3.21 -2.90 12.69
CA MET A 71 -4.04 -2.45 11.59
C MET A 71 -4.89 -1.25 12.01
N GLY A 72 -5.21 -0.35 11.06
CA GLY A 72 -6.02 0.83 11.31
C GLY A 72 -5.28 2.03 11.87
N VAL A 73 -3.98 1.96 12.20
CA VAL A 73 -3.24 3.11 12.76
C VAL A 73 -2.83 4.15 11.72
N GLY A 74 -2.92 3.85 10.43
CA GLY A 74 -2.45 4.73 9.36
C GLY A 74 -3.08 6.11 9.43
N LEU A 75 -4.41 6.16 9.37
CA LEU A 75 -5.17 7.41 9.43
C LEU A 75 -4.99 8.16 10.77
N PRO A 76 -5.11 7.55 11.96
CA PRO A 76 -4.81 8.22 13.23
C PRO A 76 -3.40 8.82 13.30
N TYR A 77 -2.39 8.11 12.78
CA TYR A 77 -1.02 8.65 12.72
C TYR A 77 -0.92 9.86 11.78
N ALA A 78 -1.59 9.81 10.62
CA ALA A 78 -1.62 10.94 9.68
C ALA A 78 -2.27 12.16 10.32
N ILE A 79 -3.39 11.99 11.02
CA ILE A 79 -4.09 13.06 11.73
C ILE A 79 -3.15 13.69 12.77
N GLY A 80 -2.53 12.88 13.60
CA GLY A 80 -1.58 13.36 14.61
C GLY A 80 -0.39 14.10 14.00
N ALA A 81 0.16 13.57 12.90
CA ALA A 81 1.25 14.21 12.18
C ALA A 81 0.84 15.55 11.57
N GLN A 82 -0.37 15.64 11.00
CA GLN A 82 -0.88 16.87 10.39
C GLN A 82 -1.14 17.96 11.43
N ILE A 83 -1.69 17.60 12.58
CA ILE A 83 -1.88 18.55 13.68
C ILE A 83 -0.54 19.10 14.18
N ALA A 84 0.46 18.22 14.33
CA ALA A 84 1.79 18.63 14.76
C ALA A 84 2.58 19.40 13.69
N ASN A 85 2.22 19.27 12.41
CA ASN A 85 2.92 19.86 11.28
C ASN A 85 1.91 20.41 10.23
N PRO A 86 1.21 21.51 10.53
CA PRO A 86 0.08 21.99 9.72
C PRO A 86 0.46 22.37 8.27
N ASP A 87 1.70 22.82 8.05
CA ASP A 87 2.19 23.28 6.75
C ASP A 87 2.86 22.16 5.92
N LYS A 88 2.85 20.92 6.39
CA LYS A 88 3.51 19.81 5.72
C LYS A 88 2.53 18.93 4.97
N LEU A 89 3.02 18.33 3.89
CA LEU A 89 2.26 17.28 3.23
C LEU A 89 2.29 16.01 4.07
N VAL A 90 1.11 15.51 4.43
CA VAL A 90 0.94 14.24 5.14
C VAL A 90 0.14 13.30 4.25
N VAL A 91 0.70 12.13 3.98
CA VAL A 91 0.07 11.09 3.16
C VAL A 91 -0.06 9.82 3.98
N ASP A 92 -1.28 9.30 4.09
CA ASP A 92 -1.57 7.98 4.62
C ASP A 92 -1.61 6.98 3.46
N ILE A 93 -0.74 5.98 3.46
CA ILE A 93 -0.75 4.86 2.51
C ILE A 93 -1.34 3.67 3.25
N ASP A 94 -2.59 3.34 2.97
CA ASP A 94 -3.29 2.27 3.68
C ASP A 94 -3.85 1.21 2.72
N GLY A 95 -4.15 0.05 3.26
CA GLY A 95 -4.88 -1.01 2.56
C GLY A 95 -6.38 -0.92 2.89
N ASP A 96 -7.20 -1.48 2.01
CA ASP A 96 -8.65 -1.49 2.14
C ASP A 96 -9.12 -2.02 3.51
N SER A 97 -8.56 -3.14 3.97
CA SER A 97 -8.95 -3.78 5.23
C SER A 97 -8.44 -3.03 6.46
N SER A 98 -7.23 -2.48 6.42
CA SER A 98 -6.65 -1.73 7.53
C SER A 98 -7.40 -0.40 7.71
N PHE A 99 -7.65 0.34 6.64
CA PHE A 99 -8.37 1.60 6.65
C PHE A 99 -9.81 1.47 7.21
N LEU A 100 -10.53 0.39 6.87
CA LEU A 100 -11.88 0.14 7.37
C LEU A 100 -11.98 0.10 8.90
N MET A 101 -10.90 -0.20 9.60
CA MET A 101 -10.91 -0.31 11.07
C MET A 101 -11.04 1.05 11.77
N THR A 102 -10.60 2.14 11.11
CA THR A 102 -10.58 3.49 11.67
C THR A 102 -11.09 4.57 10.72
N MET A 103 -11.78 4.18 9.64
CA MET A 103 -12.30 5.14 8.66
C MET A 103 -13.20 6.22 9.27
N SER A 104 -13.82 5.96 10.44
CA SER A 104 -14.60 6.95 11.19
C SER A 104 -13.79 8.18 11.60
N ASP A 105 -12.47 8.06 11.71
CA ASP A 105 -11.57 9.16 12.07
C ASP A 105 -11.47 10.22 10.96
N MET A 106 -11.99 9.94 9.75
CA MET A 106 -12.22 10.97 8.73
C MET A 106 -13.08 12.12 9.26
N LYS A 107 -13.98 11.85 10.23
CA LYS A 107 -14.75 12.89 10.91
C LYS A 107 -13.84 13.91 11.60
N THR A 108 -12.78 13.44 12.26
CA THR A 108 -11.79 14.30 12.93
C THR A 108 -11.03 15.16 11.91
N MET A 109 -10.70 14.60 10.74
CA MET A 109 -10.06 15.38 9.67
C MET A 109 -10.92 16.55 9.20
N VAL A 110 -12.21 16.29 8.97
CA VAL A 110 -13.14 17.32 8.47
C VAL A 110 -13.41 18.37 9.53
N GLU A 111 -13.60 17.99 10.79
CA GLU A 111 -13.87 18.93 11.89
C GLU A 111 -12.72 19.87 12.19
N ASN A 112 -11.49 19.49 11.83
CA ASN A 112 -10.29 20.27 12.12
C ASN A 112 -9.60 20.78 10.82
N ASP A 113 -10.27 20.71 9.68
CA ASP A 113 -9.77 21.16 8.37
C ASP A 113 -8.37 20.61 8.03
N LEU A 114 -8.12 19.34 8.38
CA LEU A 114 -6.81 18.70 8.22
C LEU A 114 -6.61 18.21 6.78
N PRO A 115 -5.67 18.76 5.99
CA PRO A 115 -5.49 18.43 4.57
C PRO A 115 -4.75 17.11 4.32
N VAL A 116 -4.97 16.11 5.16
CA VAL A 116 -4.38 14.77 5.02
C VAL A 116 -4.79 14.13 3.69
N LYS A 117 -3.86 13.44 3.05
CA LYS A 117 -4.05 12.68 1.82
C LYS A 117 -4.10 11.18 2.14
N ILE A 118 -5.23 10.55 1.88
CA ILE A 118 -5.43 9.10 2.13
C ILE A 118 -5.34 8.35 0.80
N ALA A 119 -4.33 7.52 0.64
CA ALA A 119 -4.12 6.67 -0.53
C ALA A 119 -4.45 5.22 -0.19
N ILE A 120 -5.62 4.72 -0.64
CA ILE A 120 -6.08 3.37 -0.36
C ILE A 120 -5.63 2.41 -1.47
N MET A 121 -4.83 1.42 -1.10
CA MET A 121 -4.46 0.28 -1.94
C MET A 121 -5.56 -0.78 -1.84
N ASN A 122 -6.53 -0.75 -2.77
CA ASN A 122 -7.66 -1.68 -2.76
C ASN A 122 -7.37 -2.87 -3.67
N ASP A 123 -6.87 -3.95 -3.09
CA ASP A 123 -6.68 -5.25 -3.73
C ASP A 123 -7.76 -6.28 -3.30
N SER A 124 -8.74 -5.84 -2.53
CA SER A 124 -9.82 -6.64 -1.98
C SER A 124 -9.33 -7.83 -1.15
N ARG A 125 -8.24 -7.65 -0.40
CA ARG A 125 -7.65 -8.70 0.42
C ARG A 125 -6.99 -8.17 1.68
N GLN A 126 -6.92 -9.01 2.68
CA GLN A 126 -5.97 -8.86 3.80
C GLN A 126 -4.62 -9.45 3.36
N MET A 127 -3.92 -8.70 2.49
CA MET A 127 -2.80 -9.27 1.71
C MET A 127 -1.66 -9.81 2.56
N MET A 128 -1.35 -9.24 3.73
CA MET A 128 -0.30 -9.79 4.59
C MET A 128 -0.61 -11.22 5.00
N VAL A 129 -1.84 -11.50 5.45
CA VAL A 129 -2.26 -12.86 5.82
C VAL A 129 -2.43 -13.72 4.57
N ASN A 130 -3.00 -13.18 3.51
CA ASN A 130 -3.21 -13.89 2.24
C ASN A 130 -1.90 -14.36 1.60
N ILE A 131 -0.79 -13.60 1.74
CA ILE A 131 0.54 -14.03 1.31
C ILE A 131 0.99 -15.27 2.07
N TRP A 132 0.80 -15.31 3.39
CA TRP A 132 1.15 -16.48 4.19
C TRP A 132 0.35 -17.70 3.78
N GLU A 133 -0.96 -17.56 3.58
CA GLU A 133 -1.81 -18.65 3.09
C GLU A 133 -1.33 -19.16 1.73
N ARG A 134 -0.94 -18.24 0.85
CA ARG A 134 -0.47 -18.56 -0.49
C ARG A 134 0.90 -19.24 -0.51
N LEU A 135 1.83 -18.81 0.33
CA LEU A 135 3.20 -19.32 0.33
C LEU A 135 3.39 -20.57 1.19
N PHE A 136 2.66 -20.68 2.30
CA PHE A 136 2.97 -21.67 3.34
C PHE A 136 1.79 -22.55 3.73
N PHE A 137 0.58 -22.27 3.24
CA PHE A 137 -0.64 -23.02 3.59
C PHE A 137 -1.41 -23.51 2.37
N GLU A 138 -0.71 -23.84 1.28
CA GLU A 138 -1.28 -24.50 0.08
C GLU A 138 -2.47 -23.71 -0.53
N GLU A 139 -2.41 -22.36 -0.48
CA GLU A 139 -3.47 -21.47 -0.96
C GLU A 139 -4.84 -21.69 -0.29
N ARG A 140 -4.87 -22.22 0.93
CA ARG A 140 -6.10 -22.39 1.71
C ARG A 140 -6.54 -21.06 2.31
N TYR A 141 -7.21 -20.25 1.51
CA TYR A 141 -7.63 -18.90 1.89
C TYR A 141 -8.80 -18.93 2.88
N THR A 142 -8.61 -18.36 4.06
CA THR A 142 -9.59 -18.31 5.13
C THR A 142 -9.83 -16.87 5.58
N ALA A 143 -10.99 -16.30 5.20
CA ALA A 143 -11.42 -14.94 5.57
C ALA A 143 -10.45 -13.79 5.17
N THR A 144 -9.54 -14.02 4.22
CA THR A 144 -8.57 -13.03 3.74
C THR A 144 -8.96 -12.37 2.43
N ILE A 145 -10.09 -12.78 1.84
CA ILE A 145 -10.63 -12.21 0.60
C ILE A 145 -11.86 -11.38 0.93
N ASN A 146 -11.81 -10.09 0.64
CA ASN A 146 -12.91 -9.15 0.80
C ASN A 146 -13.82 -9.21 -0.45
N LYS A 147 -14.89 -9.97 -0.39
CA LYS A 147 -15.80 -10.14 -1.54
C LYS A 147 -16.52 -8.85 -1.93
N ARG A 148 -16.72 -7.93 -1.00
CA ARG A 148 -17.44 -6.68 -1.20
C ARG A 148 -16.85 -5.59 -0.31
N ASN A 149 -15.99 -4.76 -0.90
CA ASN A 149 -15.55 -3.53 -0.27
C ASN A 149 -16.55 -2.40 -0.53
N PRO A 150 -16.67 -1.41 0.36
CA PRO A 150 -17.37 -0.19 0.02
C PRO A 150 -16.63 0.55 -1.12
N HIS A 151 -17.32 1.42 -1.80
CA HIS A 151 -16.68 2.38 -2.72
C HIS A 151 -16.03 3.49 -1.88
N PHE A 152 -14.74 3.38 -1.63
CA PHE A 152 -14.03 4.28 -0.70
C PHE A 152 -14.10 5.75 -1.13
N LYS A 153 -14.09 6.02 -2.44
CA LYS A 153 -14.33 7.36 -2.96
C LYS A 153 -15.66 7.95 -2.46
N GLU A 154 -16.74 7.19 -2.58
CA GLU A 154 -18.08 7.64 -2.18
C GLU A 154 -18.22 7.73 -0.66
N VAL A 155 -17.55 6.85 0.08
CA VAL A 155 -17.47 6.92 1.54
C VAL A 155 -16.80 8.24 1.97
N ALA A 156 -15.67 8.59 1.37
CA ALA A 156 -14.98 9.85 1.66
C ALA A 156 -15.85 11.08 1.35
N GLU A 157 -16.54 11.06 0.21
CA GLU A 157 -17.48 12.13 -0.20
C GLU A 157 -18.65 12.26 0.80
N GLY A 158 -19.12 11.14 1.37
CA GLY A 158 -20.12 11.14 2.43
C GLY A 158 -19.65 11.80 3.74
N PHE A 159 -18.34 11.81 4.01
CA PHE A 159 -17.74 12.57 5.12
C PHE A 159 -17.41 14.02 4.75
N GLY A 160 -17.60 14.45 3.50
CA GLY A 160 -17.22 15.77 3.03
C GLY A 160 -15.77 15.89 2.59
N ILE A 161 -15.10 14.76 2.37
CA ILE A 161 -13.71 14.66 1.88
C ILE A 161 -13.70 14.49 0.37
N LYS A 162 -12.79 15.16 -0.35
CA LYS A 162 -12.67 14.99 -1.80
C LYS A 162 -12.25 13.56 -2.16
N GLY A 163 -13.12 12.85 -2.88
CA GLY A 163 -12.87 11.50 -3.37
C GLY A 163 -12.26 11.49 -4.77
N PHE A 164 -11.23 10.66 -4.94
CA PHE A 164 -10.63 10.28 -6.23
C PHE A 164 -10.65 8.76 -6.37
N ARG A 165 -10.59 8.29 -7.61
CA ARG A 165 -10.46 6.86 -7.89
C ARG A 165 -9.61 6.64 -9.13
N CYS A 166 -8.66 5.72 -9.04
CA CYS A 166 -7.81 5.31 -10.15
C CYS A 166 -7.91 3.78 -10.31
N SER A 167 -8.39 3.33 -11.46
CA SER A 167 -8.50 1.91 -11.82
C SER A 167 -7.71 1.54 -13.08
N ASP A 168 -7.13 2.52 -13.77
CA ASP A 168 -6.30 2.31 -14.98
C ASP A 168 -4.93 2.91 -14.75
N ALA A 169 -3.89 2.10 -14.95
CA ALA A 169 -2.50 2.52 -14.80
C ALA A 169 -2.10 3.68 -15.73
N LYS A 170 -2.83 3.89 -16.83
CA LYS A 170 -2.59 5.01 -17.75
C LYS A 170 -2.89 6.37 -17.12
N ASN A 171 -3.83 6.40 -16.18
CA ASN A 171 -4.26 7.62 -15.49
C ASN A 171 -3.54 7.82 -14.16
N LEU A 172 -2.66 6.90 -13.76
CA LEU A 172 -2.05 6.87 -12.43
C LEU A 172 -1.30 8.15 -12.09
N GLU A 173 -0.41 8.62 -12.96
CA GLU A 173 0.41 9.81 -12.70
C GLU A 173 -0.44 11.08 -12.60
N GLU A 174 -1.44 11.23 -13.45
CA GLU A 174 -2.35 12.38 -13.43
C GLU A 174 -3.23 12.36 -12.18
N THR A 175 -3.88 11.23 -11.90
CA THR A 175 -4.72 11.08 -10.70
C THR A 175 -3.90 11.31 -9.42
N THR A 176 -2.68 10.76 -9.35
CA THR A 176 -1.79 10.97 -8.20
C THR A 176 -1.47 12.45 -8.00
N ARG A 177 -1.17 13.17 -9.09
CA ARG A 177 -0.90 14.62 -9.04
C ARG A 177 -2.12 15.39 -8.54
N GLU A 178 -3.28 15.18 -9.15
CA GLU A 178 -4.51 15.90 -8.77
C GLU A 178 -4.91 15.63 -7.31
N PHE A 179 -4.79 14.39 -6.87
CA PHE A 179 -5.03 13.97 -5.49
C PHE A 179 -4.10 14.67 -4.49
N LEU A 180 -2.80 14.69 -4.78
CA LEU A 180 -1.80 15.27 -3.87
C LEU A 180 -1.81 16.80 -3.89
N GLU A 181 -2.19 17.43 -5.02
CA GLU A 181 -2.28 18.88 -5.17
C GLU A 181 -3.62 19.46 -4.68
N TYR A 182 -4.62 18.64 -4.40
CA TYR A 182 -5.89 19.15 -3.87
C TYR A 182 -5.66 19.86 -2.52
N PRO A 183 -6.18 21.08 -2.32
CA PRO A 183 -5.79 21.89 -1.15
C PRO A 183 -6.36 21.41 0.17
N GLY A 184 -7.47 20.64 0.17
CA GLY A 184 -8.14 20.13 1.36
C GLY A 184 -7.86 18.66 1.64
N PRO A 185 -8.61 18.06 2.58
CA PRO A 185 -8.59 16.62 2.82
C PRO A 185 -9.03 15.85 1.57
N ALA A 186 -8.31 14.80 1.23
CA ALA A 186 -8.61 14.01 0.06
C ALA A 186 -8.34 12.51 0.28
N LEU A 187 -9.14 11.67 -0.35
CA LEU A 187 -8.94 10.24 -0.43
C LEU A 187 -8.86 9.81 -1.89
N CYS A 188 -7.86 9.01 -2.23
CA CYS A 188 -7.78 8.34 -3.53
C CYS A 188 -7.84 6.82 -3.35
N GLU A 189 -8.85 6.19 -3.95
CA GLU A 189 -8.96 4.74 -4.05
C GLU A 189 -8.21 4.27 -5.30
N PHE A 190 -7.11 3.56 -5.10
CA PHE A 190 -6.36 2.90 -6.17
C PHE A 190 -6.75 1.43 -6.25
N ILE A 191 -7.33 1.01 -7.37
CA ILE A 191 -7.68 -0.40 -7.60
C ILE A 191 -6.42 -1.11 -8.10
N VAL A 192 -5.87 -1.97 -7.27
CA VAL A 192 -4.62 -2.66 -7.53
C VAL A 192 -4.80 -4.18 -7.56
N GLU A 193 -3.94 -4.87 -8.31
CA GLU A 193 -3.95 -6.33 -8.28
C GLU A 193 -3.26 -6.86 -7.02
N PRO A 194 -3.74 -7.97 -6.45
CA PRO A 194 -3.08 -8.64 -5.34
C PRO A 194 -1.67 -9.09 -5.72
N GLU A 195 -0.66 -8.64 -4.99
CA GLU A 195 0.74 -8.95 -5.27
C GLU A 195 1.49 -9.34 -3.99
N ILE A 196 2.41 -10.31 -4.10
CA ILE A 196 3.27 -10.70 -2.99
C ILE A 196 4.37 -9.66 -2.83
N CYS A 197 4.60 -9.22 -1.59
CA CYS A 197 5.73 -8.36 -1.26
C CYS A 197 6.96 -9.22 -0.97
N LEU A 198 7.96 -9.13 -1.82
CA LEU A 198 9.24 -9.82 -1.67
C LEU A 198 10.40 -8.80 -1.55
N PRO A 199 11.51 -9.14 -0.92
CA PRO A 199 11.81 -10.43 -0.26
C PRO A 199 11.06 -10.64 1.05
N LEU A 200 10.82 -11.89 1.42
CA LEU A 200 10.11 -12.30 2.63
C LEU A 200 10.81 -13.49 3.29
N VAL A 201 10.96 -13.44 4.61
CA VAL A 201 11.50 -14.57 5.39
C VAL A 201 10.38 -15.55 5.72
N GLY A 202 10.55 -16.81 5.34
CA GLY A 202 9.58 -17.86 5.67
C GLY A 202 9.60 -18.27 7.16
N PRO A 203 8.56 -18.99 7.62
CA PRO A 203 8.51 -19.47 9.00
C PRO A 203 9.72 -20.36 9.34
N GLY A 204 10.34 -20.09 10.49
CA GLY A 204 11.49 -20.87 10.98
C GLY A 204 12.79 -20.67 10.19
N LYS A 205 12.84 -19.71 9.27
CA LYS A 205 14.00 -19.38 8.47
C LYS A 205 14.83 -18.25 9.09
N ALA A 206 16.13 -18.22 8.80
CA ALA A 206 16.99 -17.12 9.17
C ALA A 206 16.81 -15.90 8.24
N LEU A 207 17.28 -14.73 8.67
CA LEU A 207 17.12 -13.49 7.90
C LEU A 207 17.83 -13.48 6.54
N ASP A 208 18.81 -14.34 6.35
CA ASP A 208 19.55 -14.53 5.09
C ASP A 208 18.93 -15.63 4.19
N GLU A 209 17.92 -16.34 4.68
CA GLU A 209 17.14 -17.35 3.94
C GLU A 209 15.82 -16.73 3.42
N MET A 210 15.89 -15.59 2.76
CA MET A 210 14.70 -14.91 2.22
C MET A 210 14.23 -15.56 0.92
N ILE A 211 12.92 -15.63 0.75
CA ILE A 211 12.30 -15.89 -0.56
C ILE A 211 12.52 -14.66 -1.43
N MET A 212 13.28 -14.81 -2.49
CA MET A 212 13.63 -13.71 -3.39
C MET A 212 12.65 -13.66 -4.57
N PHE A 213 12.53 -12.48 -5.17
CA PHE A 213 11.62 -12.24 -6.30
C PHE A 213 11.89 -13.18 -7.48
N ASP A 214 13.15 -13.32 -7.89
CA ASP A 214 13.53 -14.12 -9.05
C ASP A 214 13.32 -15.62 -8.81
N GLU A 215 13.61 -16.12 -7.62
CA GLU A 215 13.40 -17.50 -7.21
C GLU A 215 11.91 -17.85 -7.26
N TYR A 216 11.06 -17.07 -6.63
CA TYR A 216 9.62 -17.27 -6.61
C TYR A 216 8.99 -17.32 -8.00
N HIS A 217 9.42 -16.45 -8.91
CA HIS A 217 8.89 -16.41 -10.26
C HIS A 217 9.44 -17.51 -11.18
N ASN A 218 10.65 -18.01 -10.90
CA ASN A 218 11.24 -19.11 -11.65
C ASN A 218 10.61 -20.45 -11.25
N GLU A 219 10.45 -20.72 -9.97
CA GLU A 219 9.78 -21.94 -9.49
C GLU A 219 8.34 -22.07 -10.02
N LYS A 220 7.58 -20.96 -10.08
CA LYS A 220 6.24 -20.98 -10.69
C LYS A 220 6.26 -21.26 -12.19
N LYS A 221 7.27 -20.85 -12.93
CA LYS A 221 7.41 -21.22 -14.35
C LYS A 221 7.57 -22.72 -14.54
N ASP A 222 8.32 -23.38 -13.68
CA ASP A 222 8.54 -24.82 -13.73
C ASP A 222 7.27 -25.59 -13.37
N ILE A 223 6.46 -25.12 -12.44
CA ILE A 223 5.15 -25.71 -12.08
C ILE A 223 4.15 -25.57 -13.24
N PHE A 224 4.13 -24.44 -13.95
CA PHE A 224 3.26 -24.24 -15.13
C PHE A 224 3.75 -24.96 -16.39
N ASN A 225 5.04 -25.24 -16.51
CA ASN A 225 5.62 -25.99 -17.62
C ASN A 225 5.58 -27.52 -17.43
N SER A 226 5.47 -28.00 -16.20
CA SER A 226 5.19 -29.40 -15.94
C SER A 226 3.69 -29.65 -16.12
N ASN A 227 3.32 -30.20 -17.28
CA ASN A 227 1.97 -30.65 -17.64
C ASN A 227 1.48 -31.77 -16.69
N ASN A 228 1.25 -31.48 -15.44
CA ASN A 228 0.58 -32.34 -14.47
C ASN A 228 -0.71 -31.68 -13.96
N ILE A 229 -1.58 -31.25 -14.89
CA ILE A 229 -2.96 -30.77 -14.58
C ILE A 229 -3.95 -31.96 -14.45
N SER A 230 -3.50 -33.17 -14.32
CA SER A 230 -4.41 -34.34 -14.31
C SER A 230 -4.77 -34.92 -12.94
N ASN A 231 -4.37 -34.29 -11.82
CA ASN A 231 -4.62 -34.90 -10.51
C ASN A 231 -5.25 -33.99 -9.43
N PHE A 232 -5.97 -32.93 -9.83
CA PHE A 232 -6.74 -32.13 -8.87
C PHE A 232 -8.13 -31.79 -9.44
N PHE A 233 -8.98 -32.81 -9.57
CA PHE A 233 -10.42 -32.69 -9.55
C PHE A 233 -10.97 -33.83 -8.70
#